data_5d9e7c1ea50bc44502553e7c347c461d
#
_entry.id   5d9e7c1ea50bc44502553e7c347c461d
#
_cell.length_a   1.000
_cell.length_b   1.000
_cell.length_c   1.000
_cell.angle_alpha   90.00
_cell.angle_beta   90.00
_cell.angle_gamma   90.00
#
_symmetry.space_group_name_H-M   'P 1'
#
loop_
_entity.id
_entity.type
_entity.pdbx_description
1 polymer ?
#
loop_
_entity_poly.entity_id
_entity_poly.type
_entity_poly.pdbx_seq_one_letter_code
_entity_poly.pdbx_strand_id
1 'polypeptide(L)'
;MDISANSSNRSRSVISVDPALAIGDVMNLVAKALAHQGPALNFTDEAIDSVTGDIAFIVGTTGSTGIRKSVALSAAAVLASARASLDYLQARPGQTWALLLPLHHIAGINVLVRALDLGTTPV
;
A
#
# COMPACT_ATOMS: atom_id res chain seq x y z
N MET A 1 -17.66 7.88 -27.63
CA MET A 1 -16.50 7.52 -26.84
C MET A 1 -16.92 7.36 -25.38
N ASP A 2 -16.58 6.27 -24.82
CA ASP A 2 -16.91 6.03 -23.43
C ASP A 2 -15.92 6.73 -22.52
N ILE A 3 -16.35 7.84 -21.94
CA ILE A 3 -15.54 8.62 -21.02
C ILE A 3 -15.48 7.98 -19.63
N SER A 4 -16.30 6.97 -19.40
CA SER A 4 -16.21 6.20 -18.17
C SER A 4 -15.10 5.16 -18.25
N ALA A 5 -14.15 5.35 -19.19
CA ALA A 5 -12.98 4.49 -19.23
C ALA A 5 -12.51 4.26 -17.80
N ASN A 6 -12.64 3.05 -17.39
CA ASN A 6 -12.35 2.62 -16.06
C ASN A 6 -10.96 3.10 -15.67
N SER A 7 -10.80 3.73 -14.53
CA SER A 7 -9.49 4.20 -14.07
C SER A 7 -8.45 3.09 -14.05
N SER A 8 -8.85 1.82 -13.92
CA SER A 8 -7.96 0.67 -13.99
C SER A 8 -7.29 0.50 -15.36
N ASN A 9 -7.86 1.07 -16.44
CA ASN A 9 -7.28 1.01 -17.78
C ASN A 9 -6.28 2.12 -18.06
N ARG A 10 -6.14 3.09 -17.17
CA ARG A 10 -5.20 4.19 -17.32
C ARG A 10 -3.87 3.83 -16.68
N SER A 11 -2.80 4.34 -17.25
CA SER A 11 -1.49 4.27 -16.62
C SER A 11 -1.45 5.16 -15.40
N ARG A 12 -0.76 4.71 -14.39
CA ARG A 12 -0.48 5.45 -13.18
C ARG A 12 1.02 5.50 -12.97
N SER A 13 1.55 6.69 -12.69
CA SER A 13 2.96 6.84 -12.37
C SER A 13 3.31 6.12 -11.07
N VAL A 14 4.56 5.73 -10.95
CA VAL A 14 5.09 4.99 -9.80
C VAL A 14 6.28 5.74 -9.25
N ILE A 15 6.35 5.86 -7.93
CA ILE A 15 7.55 6.33 -7.24
C ILE A 15 8.09 5.25 -6.33
N SER A 16 9.41 5.18 -6.25
CA SER A 16 10.07 4.30 -5.28
C SER A 16 10.07 4.95 -3.91
N VAL A 17 9.72 4.19 -2.89
CA VAL A 17 9.71 4.69 -1.52
C VAL A 17 11.09 4.50 -0.91
N ASP A 18 11.71 5.60 -0.48
CA ASP A 18 12.99 5.57 0.19
C ASP A 18 12.79 4.97 1.60
N PRO A 19 13.53 3.91 1.97
CA PRO A 19 13.42 3.32 3.30
C PRO A 19 13.82 4.28 4.43
N ALA A 20 14.54 5.36 4.12
CA ALA A 20 14.93 6.38 5.10
C ALA A 20 13.86 7.43 5.38
N LEU A 21 12.74 7.43 4.65
CA LEU A 21 11.66 8.38 4.89
C LEU A 21 11.06 8.20 6.29
N ALA A 22 10.72 9.33 6.91
CA ALA A 22 10.00 9.32 8.18
C ALA A 22 8.62 8.66 8.01
N ILE A 23 8.15 7.99 9.05
CA ILE A 23 6.88 7.26 8.99
C ILE A 23 5.70 8.15 8.62
N GLY A 24 5.68 9.39 9.09
CA GLY A 24 4.62 10.35 8.75
C GLY A 24 4.59 10.67 7.25
N ASP A 25 5.75 10.79 6.62
CA ASP A 25 5.84 11.04 5.18
C ASP A 25 5.38 9.83 4.37
N VAL A 26 5.77 8.63 4.80
CA VAL A 26 5.30 7.38 4.18
C VAL A 26 3.78 7.26 4.31
N MET A 27 3.23 7.58 5.47
CA MET A 27 1.77 7.55 5.70
C MET A 27 1.02 8.49 4.77
N ASN A 28 1.57 9.68 4.52
CA ASN A 28 0.98 10.63 3.56
C ASN A 28 0.98 10.07 2.13
N LEU A 29 2.08 9.47 1.72
CA LEU A 29 2.18 8.83 0.40
C LEU A 29 1.18 7.68 0.28
N VAL A 30 1.07 6.85 1.31
CA VAL A 30 0.14 5.71 1.34
C VAL A 30 -1.30 6.20 1.25
N ALA A 31 -1.65 7.22 2.02
CA ALA A 31 -3.00 7.79 1.98
C ALA A 31 -3.38 8.30 0.59
N LYS A 32 -2.46 9.01 -0.06
CA LYS A 32 -2.68 9.51 -1.43
C LYS A 32 -2.79 8.39 -2.44
N ALA A 33 -1.95 7.35 -2.31
CA ALA A 33 -2.00 6.20 -3.20
C ALA A 33 -3.34 5.47 -3.11
N LEU A 34 -3.85 5.26 -1.90
CA LEU A 34 -5.14 4.61 -1.67
C LEU A 34 -6.32 5.44 -2.15
N ALA A 35 -6.22 6.76 -2.10
CA ALA A 35 -7.26 7.68 -2.55
C ALA A 35 -7.16 8.01 -4.05
N HIS A 36 -6.21 7.44 -4.77
CA HIS A 36 -5.93 7.74 -6.19
C HIS A 36 -5.60 9.23 -6.42
N GLN A 37 -4.97 9.87 -5.45
CA GLN A 37 -4.58 11.27 -5.49
C GLN A 37 -3.09 11.46 -5.69
N GLY A 38 -2.34 10.39 -5.85
CA GLY A 38 -0.91 10.41 -6.04
C GLY A 38 -0.42 9.18 -6.79
N PRO A 39 0.90 9.04 -6.96
CA PRO A 39 1.45 7.89 -7.66
C PRO A 39 1.29 6.60 -6.85
N ALA A 40 1.36 5.47 -7.56
CA ALA A 40 1.52 4.17 -6.92
C ALA A 40 2.90 4.11 -6.25
N LEU A 41 3.01 3.34 -5.19
CA LEU A 41 4.22 3.25 -4.38
C LEU A 41 4.93 1.94 -4.63
N ASN A 42 6.20 2.03 -4.99
CA ASN A 42 7.06 0.87 -5.21
C ASN A 42 7.96 0.67 -3.98
N PHE A 43 7.73 -0.43 -3.27
CA PHE A 43 8.53 -0.82 -2.11
C PHE A 43 9.57 -1.88 -2.45
N THR A 44 9.84 -2.09 -3.74
CA THR A 44 10.82 -3.08 -4.23
C THR A 44 12.06 -2.40 -4.79
N ASP A 45 13.07 -3.20 -5.12
CA ASP A 45 14.29 -2.72 -5.79
C ASP A 45 14.16 -2.67 -7.31
N GLU A 46 13.03 -3.11 -7.86
CA GLU A 46 12.82 -3.09 -9.30
C GLU A 46 12.50 -1.68 -9.79
N ALA A 47 12.98 -1.34 -10.98
CA ALA A 47 12.63 -0.09 -11.64
C ALA A 47 11.28 -0.26 -12.33
N ILE A 48 10.27 0.44 -11.84
CA ILE A 48 8.90 0.37 -12.37
C ILE A 48 8.44 1.80 -12.65
N ASP A 49 8.13 2.10 -13.92
CA ASP A 49 7.76 3.44 -14.35
C ASP A 49 6.26 3.70 -14.22
N SER A 50 5.45 2.69 -14.54
CA SER A 50 4.00 2.84 -14.53
C SER A 50 3.31 1.52 -14.25
N VAL A 51 2.08 1.60 -13.77
CA VAL A 51 1.19 0.48 -13.53
C VAL A 51 -0.22 0.85 -13.99
N THR A 52 -1.13 -0.10 -13.97
CA THR A 52 -2.55 0.22 -14.22
C THR A 52 -3.10 1.08 -13.08
N GLY A 53 -4.11 1.89 -13.39
CA GLY A 53 -4.59 2.94 -12.49
C GLY A 53 -5.17 2.46 -11.17
N ASP A 54 -5.57 1.19 -11.08
CA ASP A 54 -6.11 0.60 -9.85
C ASP A 54 -5.02 0.18 -8.85
N ILE A 55 -3.77 0.07 -9.29
CA ILE A 55 -2.66 -0.37 -8.44
C ILE A 55 -2.21 0.76 -7.53
N ALA A 56 -2.15 0.48 -6.22
CA ALA A 56 -1.64 1.42 -5.22
C ALA A 56 -0.22 1.09 -4.80
N PHE A 57 0.11 -0.18 -4.66
CA PHE A 57 1.42 -0.62 -4.14
C PHE A 57 2.03 -1.73 -4.98
N ILE A 58 3.35 -1.72 -5.05
CA ILE A 58 4.14 -2.85 -5.53
C ILE A 58 5.02 -3.30 -4.37
N VAL A 59 4.90 -4.57 -4.00
CA VAL A 59 5.60 -5.15 -2.86
C VAL A 59 6.38 -6.39 -3.28
N GLY A 60 7.46 -6.67 -2.57
CA GLY A 60 8.22 -7.90 -2.77
C GLY A 60 7.67 -9.03 -1.92
N THR A 61 7.64 -10.22 -2.50
CA THR A 61 7.33 -11.45 -1.78
C THR A 61 8.45 -12.45 -2.00
N THR A 62 8.70 -13.31 -1.02
CA THR A 62 9.65 -14.40 -1.16
C THR A 62 8.86 -15.70 -1.19
N GLY A 63 8.92 -16.40 -2.33
CA GLY A 63 8.26 -17.70 -2.47
C GLY A 63 9.06 -18.82 -1.79
N SER A 64 8.49 -20.01 -1.79
CA SER A 64 9.14 -21.21 -1.23
C SER A 64 10.48 -21.57 -1.90
N THR A 65 10.71 -21.04 -3.11
CA THR A 65 11.97 -21.24 -3.85
C THR A 65 13.06 -20.23 -3.46
N GLY A 66 12.74 -19.25 -2.59
CA GLY A 66 13.67 -18.19 -2.22
C GLY A 66 13.79 -17.07 -3.25
N ILE A 67 13.10 -17.15 -4.39
CA ILE A 67 13.11 -16.12 -5.42
C ILE A 67 12.15 -15.01 -5.04
N ARG A 68 12.67 -13.77 -5.04
CA ARG A 68 11.84 -12.58 -4.82
C ARG A 68 10.97 -12.32 -6.05
N LYS A 69 9.71 -12.05 -5.81
CA LYS A 69 8.76 -11.62 -6.83
C LYS A 69 8.13 -10.31 -6.42
N SER A 70 7.90 -9.45 -7.41
CA SER A 70 7.12 -8.22 -7.20
C SER A 70 5.66 -8.50 -7.46
N VAL A 71 4.82 -8.03 -6.55
CA VAL A 71 3.37 -8.20 -6.63
C VAL A 71 2.72 -6.82 -6.61
N ALA A 72 1.82 -6.58 -7.57
CA ALA A 72 1.03 -5.36 -7.63
C ALA A 72 -0.27 -5.54 -6.85
N LEU A 73 -0.59 -4.57 -5.99
CA LEU A 73 -1.76 -4.61 -5.13
C LEU A 73 -2.66 -3.42 -5.44
N SER A 74 -3.93 -3.69 -5.72
CA SER A 74 -4.91 -2.62 -5.92
C SER A 74 -5.30 -1.97 -4.59
N ALA A 75 -5.67 -0.68 -4.65
CA ALA A 75 -6.17 0.05 -3.49
C ALA A 75 -7.39 -0.65 -2.90
N ALA A 76 -8.33 -1.10 -3.74
CA ALA A 76 -9.54 -1.78 -3.30
C ALA A 76 -9.22 -3.07 -2.54
N ALA A 77 -8.30 -3.88 -3.04
CA ALA A 77 -7.92 -5.15 -2.38
C ALA A 77 -7.23 -4.89 -1.04
N VAL A 78 -6.33 -3.92 -0.99
CA VAL A 78 -5.60 -3.58 0.24
C VAL A 78 -6.55 -3.05 1.31
N LEU A 79 -7.46 -2.15 0.95
CA LEU A 79 -8.44 -1.60 1.87
C LEU A 79 -9.42 -2.67 2.37
N ALA A 80 -9.89 -3.53 1.47
CA ALA A 80 -10.79 -4.62 1.86
C ALA A 80 -10.13 -5.57 2.86
N SER A 81 -8.87 -5.93 2.61
CA SER A 81 -8.10 -6.78 3.51
C SER A 81 -7.87 -6.12 4.88
N ALA A 82 -7.50 -4.84 4.89
CA ALA A 82 -7.29 -4.10 6.13
C ALA A 82 -8.57 -4.01 6.96
N ARG A 83 -9.69 -3.66 6.33
CA ARG A 83 -10.98 -3.52 7.01
C ARG A 83 -11.50 -4.85 7.54
N ALA A 84 -11.35 -5.93 6.77
CA ALA A 84 -11.71 -7.26 7.22
C ALA A 84 -10.89 -7.69 8.45
N SER A 85 -9.59 -7.41 8.46
CA SER A 85 -8.70 -7.67 9.59
C SER A 85 -9.13 -6.90 10.84
N LEU A 86 -9.40 -5.60 10.68
CA LEU A 86 -9.81 -4.73 11.80
C LEU A 86 -11.16 -5.17 12.37
N ASP A 87 -12.09 -5.56 11.51
CA ASP A 87 -13.38 -6.06 11.91
C ASP A 87 -13.25 -7.37 12.69
N TYR A 88 -12.46 -8.31 12.18
CA TYR A 88 -12.19 -9.57 12.85
C TYR A 88 -11.58 -9.38 14.24
N LEU A 89 -10.66 -8.40 14.36
CA LEU A 89 -9.98 -8.10 15.63
C LEU A 89 -10.80 -7.18 16.53
N GLN A 90 -11.97 -6.73 16.09
CA GLN A 90 -12.82 -5.77 16.79
C GLN A 90 -12.05 -4.48 17.14
N ALA A 91 -11.19 -4.06 16.23
CA ALA A 91 -10.40 -2.84 16.41
C ALA A 91 -11.28 -1.60 16.43
N ARG A 92 -10.91 -0.63 17.25
CA ARG A 92 -11.66 0.61 17.43
C ARG A 92 -10.89 1.79 16.85
N PRO A 93 -11.58 2.81 16.33
CA PRO A 93 -10.90 4.05 15.90
C PRO A 93 -10.03 4.61 17.02
N GLY A 94 -8.86 5.10 16.66
CA GLY A 94 -7.90 5.66 17.60
C GLY A 94 -6.91 4.67 18.22
N GLN A 95 -7.11 3.37 18.02
CA GLN A 95 -6.13 2.37 18.48
C GLN A 95 -4.84 2.47 17.67
N THR A 96 -3.71 2.29 18.37
CA THR A 96 -2.38 2.39 17.77
C THR A 96 -1.80 1.02 17.48
N TRP A 97 -1.15 0.89 16.33
CA TRP A 97 -0.46 -0.32 15.90
C TRP A 97 1.05 -0.11 15.97
N ALA A 98 1.77 -1.16 16.37
CA ALA A 98 3.23 -1.15 16.35
C ALA A 98 3.74 -1.62 15.00
N LEU A 99 4.67 -0.86 14.40
CA LEU A 99 5.34 -1.24 13.17
C LEU A 99 6.62 -2.00 13.51
N LEU A 100 6.50 -3.32 13.57
CA LEU A 100 7.61 -4.22 13.94
C LEU A 100 8.26 -4.90 12.73
N LEU A 101 7.69 -4.71 11.54
CA LEU A 101 8.15 -5.37 10.31
C LEU A 101 8.58 -4.32 9.29
N PRO A 102 9.58 -4.65 8.43
CA PRO A 102 10.03 -3.73 7.39
C PRO A 102 8.90 -3.37 6.42
N LEU A 103 8.92 -2.12 5.93
CA LEU A 103 7.93 -1.64 4.96
C LEU A 103 8.04 -2.32 3.59
N HIS A 104 9.16 -2.98 3.31
CA HIS A 104 9.33 -3.72 2.07
C HIS A 104 8.55 -5.04 2.04
N HIS A 105 7.97 -5.44 3.17
CA HIS A 105 7.10 -6.59 3.27
C HIS A 105 5.64 -6.17 3.38
N ILE A 106 4.77 -6.95 2.76
CA ILE A 106 3.32 -6.69 2.79
C ILE A 106 2.78 -6.57 4.22
N ALA A 107 3.34 -7.32 5.16
CA ALA A 107 2.89 -7.28 6.55
C ALA A 107 3.14 -5.91 7.19
N GLY A 108 4.29 -5.27 6.88
CA GLY A 108 4.57 -3.90 7.35
C GLY A 108 3.65 -2.88 6.71
N ILE A 109 3.39 -2.99 5.42
CA ILE A 109 2.47 -2.11 4.70
C ILE A 109 1.05 -2.25 5.25
N ASN A 110 0.62 -3.46 5.57
CA ASN A 110 -0.70 -3.71 6.16
C ASN A 110 -0.87 -2.99 7.50
N VAL A 111 0.18 -2.86 8.30
CA VAL A 111 0.13 -2.08 9.54
C VAL A 111 -0.15 -0.61 9.23
N LEU A 112 0.49 -0.04 8.21
CA LEU A 112 0.26 1.35 7.80
C LEU A 112 -1.18 1.57 7.35
N VAL A 113 -1.71 0.66 6.55
CA VAL A 113 -3.08 0.78 6.01
C VAL A 113 -4.11 0.65 7.14
N ARG A 114 -3.91 -0.28 8.06
CA ARG A 114 -4.78 -0.43 9.23
C ARG A 114 -4.75 0.81 10.12
N ALA A 115 -3.57 1.37 10.36
CA ALA A 115 -3.42 2.58 11.15
C ALA A 115 -4.15 3.75 10.50
N LEU A 116 -4.03 3.91 9.18
CA LEU A 116 -4.75 4.95 8.43
C LEU A 116 -6.26 4.80 8.60
N ASP A 117 -6.78 3.58 8.46
CA ASP A 117 -8.22 3.32 8.59
C ASP A 117 -8.71 3.59 10.01
N LEU A 118 -7.85 3.43 11.03
CA LEU A 118 -8.16 3.77 12.42
C LEU A 118 -7.89 5.22 12.77
N GLY A 119 -7.29 6.00 11.86
CA GLY A 119 -6.98 7.40 12.09
C GLY A 119 -5.77 7.64 12.98
N THR A 120 -4.83 6.69 13.04
CA THR A 120 -3.63 6.78 13.88
C THR A 120 -2.35 6.62 13.06
N THR A 121 -1.23 6.95 13.67
CA THR A 121 0.11 6.69 13.12
C THR A 121 0.75 5.54 13.90
N PRO A 122 1.35 4.55 13.21
CA PRO A 122 2.03 3.45 13.91
C PRO A 122 3.22 3.94 14.75
N VAL A 123 3.49 3.23 15.76
CA VAL A 123 4.66 3.47 16.63
C VAL A 123 5.77 2.46 16.36
#